data_1681793e8d6e97427b6b44a70998619d
#
_entry.id   1681793e8d6e97427b6b44a70998619d
#
_cell.length_a   1.000
_cell.length_b   1.000
_cell.length_c   1.000
_cell.angle_alpha   90.00
_cell.angle_beta   90.00
_cell.angle_gamma   90.00
#
_symmetry.space_group_name_H-M   'P 1'
#
loop_
_entity.id
_entity.type
_entity.pdbx_description
1 polymer ?
#
loop_
_entity_poly.entity_id
_entity_poly.type
_entity_poly.pdbx_seq_one_letter_code
_entity_poly.pdbx_strand_id
1 'polypeptide(L)'
;MSIGVETVRVVDCSHHYDNAMPLMEGIAPPDFTDFATVVRDGYAMSRYAFTNHTGTHIDAPAHQIDGGATLDEIPLSRLVTEAVVFDCRSVDPGPVALHDISDRVDEIRPNDLALFCSGNDRNWGTDAYWRAWCYPGAEASTALIDRGVSGVGFDGPSADPVDSVTYELHRIWLGAGRVILENLRSLTELPGRCRIVCAPLKVRKANGGPVRVLALVDEAEGTGVEQDPARATAGASHPGGAS
;
A
#
# COMPACT_ATOMS: atom_id res chain seq x y z
N MET A 1 5.14 5.21 40.67
CA MET A 1 4.29 4.98 39.49
C MET A 1 5.22 4.69 38.34
N SER A 2 5.27 3.43 37.89
CA SER A 2 6.00 3.06 36.68
C SER A 2 5.16 3.57 35.51
N ILE A 3 5.69 4.50 34.72
CA ILE A 3 5.12 4.86 33.42
C ILE A 3 5.44 3.68 32.52
N GLY A 4 4.45 2.79 32.31
CA GLY A 4 4.59 1.75 31.31
C GLY A 4 4.88 2.41 29.97
N VAL A 5 6.05 2.17 29.40
CA VAL A 5 6.33 2.52 28.02
C VAL A 5 5.51 1.51 27.21
N GLU A 6 4.40 1.96 26.61
CA GLU A 6 3.68 1.16 25.63
C GLU A 6 4.66 0.88 24.49
N THR A 7 5.01 -0.37 24.32
CA THR A 7 5.87 -0.79 23.22
C THR A 7 5.03 -0.85 21.96
N VAL A 8 5.43 -0.06 20.95
CA VAL A 8 4.79 -0.01 19.63
C VAL A 8 5.59 -0.87 18.67
N ARG A 9 4.98 -1.92 18.12
CA ARG A 9 5.55 -2.68 17.02
C ARG A 9 5.29 -1.97 15.71
N VAL A 10 6.32 -1.79 14.90
CA VAL A 10 6.19 -1.19 13.56
C VAL A 10 6.22 -2.28 12.51
N VAL A 11 5.17 -2.35 11.68
CA VAL A 11 5.09 -3.26 10.53
C VAL A 11 5.29 -2.44 9.26
N ASP A 12 6.22 -2.91 8.41
CA ASP A 12 6.46 -2.30 7.11
C ASP A 12 5.52 -2.90 6.06
N CYS A 13 4.57 -2.10 5.62
CA CYS A 13 3.57 -2.49 4.65
C CYS A 13 3.96 -2.13 3.20
N SER A 14 5.27 -1.98 2.90
CA SER A 14 5.75 -1.59 1.58
C SER A 14 6.68 -2.64 0.97
N HIS A 15 6.51 -2.91 -0.33
CA HIS A 15 7.46 -3.72 -1.09
C HIS A 15 8.77 -2.96 -1.37
N HIS A 16 9.84 -3.70 -1.61
CA HIS A 16 11.11 -3.13 -2.08
C HIS A 16 10.94 -2.57 -3.50
N TYR A 17 11.64 -1.46 -3.75
CA TYR A 17 11.81 -0.90 -5.09
C TYR A 17 13.16 -1.34 -5.63
N ASP A 18 13.17 -2.06 -6.74
CA ASP A 18 14.35 -2.52 -7.44
C ASP A 18 14.07 -2.72 -8.94
N ASN A 19 15.10 -3.11 -9.70
CA ASN A 19 14.98 -3.34 -11.14
C ASN A 19 14.15 -4.60 -11.49
N ALA A 20 13.86 -5.47 -10.52
CA ALA A 20 13.12 -6.73 -10.71
C ALA A 20 11.68 -6.67 -10.21
N MET A 21 11.22 -5.53 -9.65
CA MET A 21 9.85 -5.44 -9.15
C MET A 21 8.83 -5.66 -10.26
N PRO A 22 7.70 -6.34 -9.98
CA PRO A 22 6.68 -6.60 -10.98
C PRO A 22 6.03 -5.30 -11.45
N LEU A 23 5.70 -5.24 -12.74
CA LEU A 23 5.11 -4.08 -13.39
C LEU A 23 3.85 -4.49 -14.14
N MET A 24 2.87 -3.61 -14.14
CA MET A 24 1.72 -3.74 -15.05
C MET A 24 2.21 -3.60 -16.51
N GLU A 25 1.58 -4.33 -17.41
CA GLU A 25 1.90 -4.26 -18.84
C GLU A 25 1.85 -2.82 -19.37
N GLY A 26 2.85 -2.44 -20.16
CA GLY A 26 2.97 -1.08 -20.71
C GLY A 26 3.67 -0.06 -19.82
N ILE A 27 3.96 -0.39 -18.56
CA ILE A 27 4.74 0.47 -17.67
C ILE A 27 6.23 0.31 -17.99
N ALA A 28 6.94 1.44 -18.13
CA ALA A 28 8.38 1.45 -18.35
C ALA A 28 9.14 0.81 -17.17
N PRO A 29 10.14 -0.05 -17.43
CA PRO A 29 10.92 -0.66 -16.37
C PRO A 29 11.66 0.40 -15.54
N PRO A 30 11.82 0.17 -14.22
CA PRO A 30 12.60 1.06 -13.39
C PRO A 30 14.10 0.97 -13.74
N ASP A 31 14.82 2.03 -13.42
CA ASP A 31 16.27 2.10 -13.56
C ASP A 31 16.89 2.55 -12.23
N PHE A 32 17.46 1.60 -11.51
CA PHE A 32 18.23 1.82 -10.28
C PHE A 32 19.71 1.60 -10.63
N THR A 33 20.43 2.69 -10.86
CA THR A 33 21.82 2.65 -11.34
C THR A 33 22.74 3.34 -10.34
N ASP A 34 23.84 2.67 -9.98
CA ASP A 34 24.88 3.27 -9.14
C ASP A 34 25.68 4.29 -9.94
N PHE A 35 25.58 5.55 -9.53
CA PHE A 35 26.29 6.67 -10.11
C PHE A 35 27.71 6.78 -9.56
N ALA A 36 27.89 6.53 -8.24
CA ALA A 36 29.17 6.50 -7.57
C ALA A 36 29.23 5.34 -6.56
N THR A 37 30.41 4.81 -6.30
CA THR A 37 30.63 3.75 -5.31
C THR A 37 31.72 4.16 -4.31
N VAL A 38 31.65 3.67 -3.07
CA VAL A 38 32.60 4.02 -2.01
C VAL A 38 34.04 3.67 -2.44
N VAL A 39 34.23 2.51 -3.10
CA VAL A 39 35.54 2.03 -3.54
C VAL A 39 36.16 2.92 -4.61
N ARG A 40 35.35 3.39 -5.57
CA ARG A 40 35.84 4.20 -6.70
C ARG A 40 35.93 5.68 -6.35
N ASP A 41 34.93 6.22 -5.63
CA ASP A 41 34.69 7.66 -5.53
C ASP A 41 34.74 8.18 -4.10
N GLY A 42 34.91 7.29 -3.08
CA GLY A 42 34.90 7.64 -1.66
C GLY A 42 33.52 7.88 -1.05
N TYR A 43 32.48 7.80 -1.85
CA TYR A 43 31.05 7.86 -1.44
C TYR A 43 30.19 7.02 -2.37
N ALA A 44 28.97 6.70 -1.97
CA ALA A 44 27.98 6.02 -2.81
C ALA A 44 26.86 6.98 -3.22
N MET A 45 26.47 6.92 -4.47
CA MET A 45 25.33 7.69 -5.01
C MET A 45 24.64 6.87 -6.10
N SER A 46 23.31 6.77 -6.03
CA SER A 46 22.50 6.05 -7.01
C SER A 46 21.48 6.99 -7.65
N ARG A 47 21.14 6.70 -8.89
CA ARG A 47 20.01 7.31 -9.59
C ARG A 47 18.84 6.33 -9.58
N TYR A 48 17.65 6.83 -9.27
CA TYR A 48 16.40 6.08 -9.35
C TYR A 48 15.48 6.74 -10.37
N ALA A 49 15.02 5.97 -11.35
CA ALA A 49 14.03 6.39 -12.34
C ALA A 49 12.94 5.33 -12.45
N PHE A 50 11.69 5.73 -12.23
CA PHE A 50 10.50 4.87 -12.30
C PHE A 50 9.27 5.74 -12.50
N THR A 51 8.15 5.13 -12.93
CA THR A 51 6.87 5.81 -12.98
C THR A 51 6.28 5.92 -11.57
N ASN A 52 5.53 6.97 -11.31
CA ASN A 52 5.00 7.27 -9.98
C ASN A 52 3.95 6.26 -9.48
N HIS A 53 3.25 5.57 -10.40
CA HIS A 53 2.28 4.51 -10.08
C HIS A 53 2.93 3.13 -10.25
N THR A 54 3.93 2.84 -9.43
CA THR A 54 4.72 1.61 -9.50
C THR A 54 5.12 1.17 -8.09
N GLY A 55 5.16 -0.14 -7.82
CA GLY A 55 5.44 -0.67 -6.49
C GLY A 55 4.40 -0.22 -5.46
N THR A 56 4.74 -0.17 -4.17
CA THR A 56 3.84 0.37 -3.16
C THR A 56 3.70 1.88 -3.33
N HIS A 57 2.55 2.35 -3.74
CA HIS A 57 2.31 3.75 -4.05
C HIS A 57 0.95 4.25 -3.56
N ILE A 58 0.77 5.56 -3.64
CA ILE A 58 -0.47 6.26 -3.31
C ILE A 58 -0.95 7.06 -4.51
N ASP A 59 -2.25 6.96 -4.81
CA ASP A 59 -2.92 7.80 -5.80
C ASP A 59 -3.61 8.97 -5.13
N ALA A 60 -3.43 10.14 -5.71
CA ALA A 60 -4.19 11.33 -5.39
C ALA A 60 -5.37 11.52 -6.37
N PRO A 61 -6.42 12.29 -6.03
CA PRO A 61 -7.53 12.57 -6.93
C PRO A 61 -7.11 13.02 -8.33
N ALA A 62 -6.04 13.80 -8.45
CA ALA A 62 -5.48 14.27 -9.73
C ALA A 62 -5.02 13.14 -10.66
N HIS A 63 -4.93 11.87 -10.18
CA HIS A 63 -4.59 10.73 -11.04
C HIS A 63 -5.64 10.47 -12.12
N GLN A 64 -6.94 10.61 -11.79
CA GLN A 64 -8.00 10.34 -12.74
C GLN A 64 -9.07 11.43 -12.84
N ILE A 65 -9.02 12.44 -11.96
CA ILE A 65 -10.00 13.51 -11.92
C ILE A 65 -9.33 14.82 -12.39
N ASP A 66 -9.82 15.38 -13.49
CA ASP A 66 -9.33 16.67 -13.98
C ASP A 66 -9.60 17.76 -12.93
N GLY A 67 -8.55 18.52 -12.60
CA GLY A 67 -8.59 19.50 -11.51
C GLY A 67 -8.70 18.89 -10.10
N GLY A 68 -8.55 17.57 -9.96
CA GLY A 68 -8.51 16.90 -8.66
C GLY A 68 -7.31 17.32 -7.82
N ALA A 69 -7.41 17.15 -6.50
CA ALA A 69 -6.31 17.47 -5.58
C ALA A 69 -5.06 16.66 -5.89
N THR A 70 -3.90 17.32 -5.88
CA THR A 70 -2.60 16.71 -6.07
C THR A 70 -2.05 16.18 -4.74
N LEU A 71 -1.05 15.31 -4.79
CA LEU A 71 -0.52 14.63 -3.60
C LEU A 71 0.03 15.61 -2.55
N ASP A 72 0.65 16.70 -2.97
CA ASP A 72 1.16 17.75 -2.08
C ASP A 72 0.05 18.65 -1.47
N GLU A 73 -1.18 18.52 -1.93
CA GLU A 73 -2.38 19.19 -1.39
C GLU A 73 -3.18 18.29 -0.42
N ILE A 74 -2.89 16.97 -0.36
CA ILE A 74 -3.57 16.05 0.58
C ILE A 74 -3.22 16.43 2.03
N PRO A 75 -4.21 16.67 2.90
CA PRO A 75 -3.97 16.96 4.31
C PRO A 75 -3.22 15.82 4.99
N LEU A 76 -2.18 16.14 5.78
CA LEU A 76 -1.38 15.14 6.50
C LEU A 76 -2.20 14.29 7.47
N SER A 77 -3.31 14.82 7.99
CA SER A 77 -4.26 14.08 8.82
C SER A 77 -4.96 12.92 8.09
N ARG A 78 -4.88 12.87 6.76
CA ARG A 78 -5.35 11.73 5.95
C ARG A 78 -4.24 10.74 5.65
N LEU A 79 -2.99 11.13 5.83
CA LEU A 79 -1.80 10.31 5.59
C LEU A 79 -1.24 9.70 6.89
N VAL A 80 -1.60 10.27 8.03
CA VAL A 80 -1.30 9.74 9.37
C VAL A 80 -2.62 9.60 10.10
N THR A 81 -3.17 8.38 10.12
CA THR A 81 -4.54 8.13 10.60
C THR A 81 -4.68 6.69 11.11
N GLU A 82 -5.84 6.37 11.66
CA GLU A 82 -6.21 5.01 11.99
C GLU A 82 -6.65 4.25 10.72
N ALA A 83 -6.56 2.93 10.75
CA ALA A 83 -7.07 2.05 9.70
C ALA A 83 -7.89 0.90 10.29
N VAL A 84 -8.91 0.49 9.56
CA VAL A 84 -9.64 -0.76 9.80
C VAL A 84 -9.22 -1.76 8.73
N VAL A 85 -8.78 -2.93 9.16
CA VAL A 85 -8.34 -4.03 8.28
C VAL A 85 -9.51 -4.99 8.08
N PHE A 86 -9.95 -5.11 6.85
CA PHE A 86 -10.94 -6.10 6.41
C PHE A 86 -10.21 -7.34 5.92
N ASP A 87 -10.33 -8.44 6.66
CA ASP A 87 -9.73 -9.73 6.31
C ASP A 87 -10.56 -10.43 5.23
N CYS A 88 -10.10 -10.34 3.99
CA CYS A 88 -10.75 -10.91 2.82
C CYS A 88 -10.11 -12.23 2.34
N ARG A 89 -9.27 -12.88 3.16
CA ARG A 89 -8.57 -14.13 2.77
C ARG A 89 -9.49 -15.32 2.53
N SER A 90 -10.71 -15.28 3.03
CA SER A 90 -11.76 -16.27 2.81
C SER A 90 -12.77 -15.89 1.73
N VAL A 91 -12.62 -14.70 1.14
CA VAL A 91 -13.46 -14.20 0.03
C VAL A 91 -12.76 -14.54 -1.29
N ASP A 92 -13.53 -14.89 -2.31
CA ASP A 92 -13.00 -15.12 -3.65
C ASP A 92 -12.33 -13.84 -4.18
N PRO A 93 -11.21 -13.94 -4.90
CA PRO A 93 -10.55 -12.78 -5.49
C PRO A 93 -11.48 -11.96 -6.38
N GLY A 94 -11.40 -10.63 -6.24
CA GLY A 94 -12.23 -9.70 -7.00
C GLY A 94 -12.93 -8.66 -6.12
N PRO A 95 -14.05 -8.11 -6.59
CA PRO A 95 -14.80 -7.09 -5.87
C PRO A 95 -15.51 -7.67 -4.66
N VAL A 96 -15.15 -7.18 -3.48
CA VAL A 96 -15.77 -7.53 -2.18
C VAL A 96 -17.13 -6.84 -2.08
N ALA A 97 -18.17 -7.60 -1.78
CA ALA A 97 -19.49 -7.05 -1.59
C ALA A 97 -19.66 -6.42 -0.21
N LEU A 98 -20.63 -5.52 -0.05
CA LEU A 98 -20.87 -4.85 1.22
C LEU A 98 -21.17 -5.83 2.36
N HIS A 99 -21.87 -6.93 2.07
CA HIS A 99 -22.20 -7.93 3.10
C HIS A 99 -20.96 -8.71 3.60
N ASP A 100 -19.89 -8.81 2.82
CA ASP A 100 -18.65 -9.49 3.21
C ASP A 100 -17.82 -8.67 4.24
N ILE A 101 -18.12 -7.39 4.37
CA ILE A 101 -17.45 -6.47 5.31
C ILE A 101 -18.39 -5.95 6.40
N SER A 102 -19.63 -6.44 6.44
CA SER A 102 -20.70 -5.91 7.30
C SER A 102 -20.41 -6.05 8.79
N ASP A 103 -19.62 -7.02 9.18
CA ASP A 103 -19.20 -7.25 10.58
C ASP A 103 -18.30 -6.13 11.14
N ARG A 104 -17.60 -5.43 10.25
CA ARG A 104 -16.61 -4.41 10.64
C ARG A 104 -16.84 -3.02 10.04
N VAL A 105 -17.73 -2.90 9.07
CA VAL A 105 -17.98 -1.63 8.39
C VAL A 105 -18.42 -0.52 9.36
N ASP A 106 -19.08 -0.88 10.46
CA ASP A 106 -19.53 0.05 11.50
C ASP A 106 -18.41 0.50 12.46
N GLU A 107 -17.24 -0.16 12.41
CA GLU A 107 -16.04 0.29 13.15
C GLU A 107 -15.37 1.51 12.50
N ILE A 108 -15.68 1.80 11.24
CA ILE A 108 -15.12 2.93 10.49
C ILE A 108 -15.51 4.26 11.16
N ARG A 109 -14.50 5.09 11.34
CA ARG A 109 -14.63 6.48 11.82
C ARG A 109 -14.20 7.44 10.70
N PRO A 110 -14.67 8.69 10.72
CA PRO A 110 -14.22 9.70 9.76
C PRO A 110 -12.69 9.83 9.74
N ASN A 111 -12.13 9.86 8.54
CA ASN A 111 -10.70 9.86 8.20
C ASN A 111 -9.95 8.53 8.40
N ASP A 112 -10.57 7.46 8.85
CA ASP A 112 -9.91 6.14 8.82
C ASP A 112 -9.53 5.74 7.39
N LEU A 113 -8.51 4.89 7.24
CA LEU A 113 -8.25 4.13 6.03
C LEU A 113 -8.97 2.77 6.10
N ALA A 114 -9.53 2.33 4.99
CA ALA A 114 -10.07 0.98 4.83
C ALA A 114 -9.02 0.10 4.14
N LEU A 115 -8.46 -0.89 4.83
CA LEU A 115 -7.44 -1.78 4.28
C LEU A 115 -8.02 -3.17 4.01
N PHE A 116 -7.90 -3.65 2.77
CA PHE A 116 -8.38 -4.95 2.32
C PHE A 116 -7.21 -5.93 2.27
N CYS A 117 -7.25 -6.96 3.13
CA CYS A 117 -6.21 -7.97 3.27
C CYS A 117 -6.64 -9.25 2.58
N SER A 118 -6.12 -9.52 1.40
CA SER A 118 -6.30 -10.79 0.67
C SER A 118 -5.15 -11.78 0.87
N GLY A 119 -4.02 -11.34 1.44
CA GLY A 119 -2.78 -12.11 1.54
C GLY A 119 -2.12 -12.31 0.17
N ASN A 120 -2.44 -11.46 -0.81
CA ASN A 120 -1.90 -11.56 -2.16
C ASN A 120 -0.43 -11.08 -2.26
N ASP A 121 0.07 -10.34 -1.28
CA ASP A 121 1.47 -9.93 -1.21
C ASP A 121 2.46 -11.12 -1.29
N ARG A 122 2.06 -12.31 -0.86
CA ARG A 122 2.83 -13.56 -1.01
C ARG A 122 3.06 -13.97 -2.48
N ASN A 123 2.22 -13.49 -3.39
CA ASN A 123 2.31 -13.75 -4.82
C ASN A 123 3.15 -12.71 -5.57
N TRP A 124 3.71 -11.68 -4.86
CA TRP A 124 4.54 -10.63 -5.47
C TRP A 124 5.61 -11.19 -6.38
N GLY A 125 5.69 -10.69 -7.62
CA GLY A 125 6.63 -11.17 -8.63
C GLY A 125 6.19 -12.41 -9.41
N THR A 126 4.96 -12.91 -9.22
CA THR A 126 4.40 -14.04 -9.97
C THR A 126 3.18 -13.61 -10.78
N ASP A 127 2.79 -14.43 -11.79
CA ASP A 127 1.57 -14.18 -12.58
C ASP A 127 0.29 -14.22 -11.73
N ALA A 128 0.29 -14.96 -10.62
CA ALA A 128 -0.84 -15.06 -9.70
C ALA A 128 -1.12 -13.71 -9.01
N TYR A 129 -0.09 -12.88 -8.82
CA TYR A 129 -0.23 -11.56 -8.20
C TYR A 129 -1.27 -10.68 -8.91
N TRP A 130 -1.35 -10.77 -10.23
CA TRP A 130 -2.23 -9.96 -11.07
C TRP A 130 -3.70 -10.44 -11.11
N ARG A 131 -4.06 -11.47 -10.34
CA ARG A 131 -5.39 -12.12 -10.41
C ARG A 131 -5.99 -12.48 -9.07
N ALA A 132 -5.23 -12.43 -7.97
CA ALA A 132 -5.60 -13.07 -6.71
C ALA A 132 -5.76 -12.07 -5.55
N TRP A 133 -6.27 -10.86 -5.82
CA TRP A 133 -6.51 -9.88 -4.76
C TRP A 133 -7.98 -9.49 -4.63
N CYS A 134 -8.31 -8.93 -3.46
CA CYS A 134 -9.62 -8.38 -3.17
C CYS A 134 -9.56 -6.85 -3.10
N TYR A 135 -10.62 -6.20 -3.57
CA TYR A 135 -10.83 -4.76 -3.52
C TYR A 135 -12.33 -4.47 -3.31
N PRO A 136 -12.74 -3.36 -2.69
CA PRO A 136 -14.16 -3.12 -2.44
C PRO A 136 -14.91 -2.88 -3.75
N GLY A 137 -16.02 -3.60 -3.95
CA GLY A 137 -16.94 -3.33 -5.06
C GLY A 137 -17.61 -1.95 -4.95
N ALA A 138 -18.35 -1.52 -5.96
CA ALA A 138 -18.92 -0.17 -6.02
C ALA A 138 -19.86 0.16 -4.83
N GLU A 139 -20.71 -0.78 -4.41
CA GLU A 139 -21.59 -0.59 -3.25
C GLU A 139 -20.80 -0.48 -1.94
N ALA A 140 -19.83 -1.37 -1.71
CA ALA A 140 -18.96 -1.33 -0.55
C ALA A 140 -18.12 -0.04 -0.52
N SER A 141 -17.58 0.37 -1.68
CA SER A 141 -16.84 1.62 -1.83
C SER A 141 -17.70 2.84 -1.45
N THR A 142 -18.91 2.92 -1.96
CA THR A 142 -19.84 4.01 -1.64
C THR A 142 -20.16 4.03 -0.15
N ALA A 143 -20.48 2.88 0.44
CA ALA A 143 -20.80 2.78 1.87
C ALA A 143 -19.63 3.22 2.77
N LEU A 144 -18.38 2.89 2.40
CA LEU A 144 -17.18 3.33 3.12
C LEU A 144 -16.93 4.84 2.97
N ILE A 145 -17.11 5.37 1.75
CA ILE A 145 -16.98 6.81 1.46
C ILE A 145 -18.00 7.62 2.25
N ASP A 146 -19.25 7.16 2.34
CA ASP A 146 -20.33 7.81 3.10
C ASP A 146 -20.03 7.83 4.61
N ARG A 147 -19.25 6.89 5.13
CA ARG A 147 -18.74 6.90 6.51
C ARG A 147 -17.54 7.83 6.72
N GLY A 148 -17.06 8.47 5.66
CA GLY A 148 -16.04 9.51 5.72
C GLY A 148 -14.60 8.99 5.77
N VAL A 149 -14.31 7.77 5.25
CA VAL A 149 -12.93 7.27 5.15
C VAL A 149 -12.03 8.24 4.41
N SER A 150 -10.74 8.27 4.74
CA SER A 150 -9.74 9.07 4.01
C SER A 150 -9.32 8.44 2.69
N GLY A 151 -9.41 7.12 2.59
CA GLY A 151 -9.03 6.35 1.42
C GLY A 151 -9.17 4.86 1.63
N VAL A 152 -8.70 4.11 0.65
CA VAL A 152 -8.67 2.65 0.63
C VAL A 152 -7.26 2.16 0.35
N GLY A 153 -6.93 0.95 0.82
CA GLY A 153 -5.68 0.28 0.48
C GLY A 153 -5.84 -1.23 0.40
N PHE A 154 -5.01 -1.89 -0.39
CA PHE A 154 -5.04 -3.35 -0.57
C PHE A 154 -3.67 -3.92 -0.96
N ASP A 155 -3.49 -5.19 -0.70
CA ASP A 155 -2.31 -5.97 -1.04
C ASP A 155 -2.36 -6.50 -2.49
N GLY A 156 -2.90 -5.70 -3.39
CA GLY A 156 -3.06 -5.98 -4.80
C GLY A 156 -2.63 -4.82 -5.69
N PRO A 157 -2.57 -5.07 -7.01
CA PRO A 157 -1.98 -4.14 -7.97
C PRO A 157 -2.86 -2.95 -8.34
N SER A 158 -4.18 -3.01 -8.11
CA SER A 158 -5.11 -2.00 -8.59
C SER A 158 -6.44 -2.02 -7.85
N ALA A 159 -7.12 -0.87 -7.78
CA ALA A 159 -8.50 -0.76 -7.31
C ALA A 159 -9.51 -1.38 -8.29
N ASP A 160 -9.15 -1.50 -9.56
CA ASP A 160 -9.97 -2.12 -10.61
C ASP A 160 -9.31 -3.39 -11.13
N PRO A 161 -10.04 -4.31 -11.80
CA PRO A 161 -9.45 -5.42 -12.55
C PRO A 161 -8.35 -4.95 -13.50
N VAL A 162 -7.29 -5.76 -13.68
CA VAL A 162 -6.14 -5.40 -14.54
C VAL A 162 -6.55 -5.11 -16.00
N ASP A 163 -7.61 -5.74 -16.47
CA ASP A 163 -8.17 -5.56 -17.82
C ASP A 163 -9.28 -4.51 -17.88
N SER A 164 -9.51 -3.76 -16.80
CA SER A 164 -10.49 -2.67 -16.76
C SER A 164 -10.11 -1.57 -17.75
N VAL A 165 -11.09 -1.15 -18.56
CA VAL A 165 -10.96 0.00 -19.48
C VAL A 165 -11.71 1.22 -18.99
N THR A 166 -12.56 1.08 -17.96
CA THR A 166 -13.39 2.16 -17.42
C THR A 166 -12.82 2.79 -16.16
N TYR A 167 -12.00 2.04 -15.41
CA TYR A 167 -11.44 2.45 -14.13
C TYR A 167 -12.52 2.97 -13.17
N GLU A 168 -13.62 2.21 -13.05
CA GLU A 168 -14.82 2.64 -12.33
C GLU A 168 -14.54 2.90 -10.85
N LEU A 169 -13.82 1.98 -10.19
CA LEU A 169 -13.54 2.08 -8.77
C LEU A 169 -12.54 3.19 -8.45
N HIS A 170 -11.51 3.36 -9.28
CA HIS A 170 -10.66 4.54 -9.18
C HIS A 170 -11.47 5.84 -9.23
N ARG A 171 -12.41 5.96 -10.18
CA ARG A 171 -13.24 7.16 -10.31
C ARG A 171 -14.17 7.37 -9.12
N ILE A 172 -14.72 6.30 -8.54
CA ILE A 172 -15.52 6.38 -7.32
C ILE A 172 -14.69 6.95 -6.17
N TRP A 173 -13.51 6.38 -5.91
CA TRP A 173 -12.66 6.78 -4.80
C TRP A 173 -12.05 8.18 -5.01
N LEU A 174 -11.38 8.39 -6.12
CA LEU A 174 -10.69 9.63 -6.43
C LEU A 174 -11.67 10.78 -6.70
N GLY A 175 -12.83 10.48 -7.30
CA GLY A 175 -13.93 11.44 -7.51
C GLY A 175 -14.55 11.92 -6.20
N ALA A 176 -14.57 11.10 -5.16
CA ALA A 176 -14.94 11.48 -3.81
C ALA A 176 -13.83 12.20 -3.03
N GLY A 177 -12.70 12.52 -3.67
CA GLY A 177 -11.54 13.17 -3.06
C GLY A 177 -10.78 12.27 -2.10
N ARG A 178 -10.87 10.94 -2.24
CA ARG A 178 -10.17 9.95 -1.41
C ARG A 178 -8.87 9.52 -2.07
N VAL A 179 -7.96 8.94 -1.29
CA VAL A 179 -6.71 8.36 -1.80
C VAL A 179 -6.83 6.85 -1.96
N ILE A 180 -6.00 6.27 -2.84
CA ILE A 180 -5.88 4.82 -2.99
C ILE A 180 -4.43 4.43 -2.68
N LEU A 181 -4.24 3.34 -1.92
CA LEU A 181 -2.94 2.73 -1.63
C LEU A 181 -2.88 1.37 -2.31
N GLU A 182 -1.94 1.19 -3.20
CA GLU A 182 -1.78 -0.03 -3.98
C GLU A 182 -0.48 -0.76 -3.65
N ASN A 183 -0.49 -2.06 -3.89
CA ASN A 183 0.66 -2.93 -3.67
C ASN A 183 1.17 -2.88 -2.22
N LEU A 184 0.25 -2.95 -1.25
CA LEU A 184 0.60 -3.13 0.16
C LEU A 184 1.09 -4.56 0.42
N ARG A 185 1.80 -4.75 1.53
CA ARG A 185 2.23 -6.06 2.01
C ARG A 185 2.04 -6.19 3.51
N SER A 186 2.23 -7.40 4.02
CA SER A 186 2.19 -7.70 5.47
C SER A 186 0.87 -7.29 6.15
N LEU A 187 -0.22 -7.09 5.41
CA LEU A 187 -1.52 -6.77 6.00
C LEU A 187 -2.04 -7.91 6.88
N THR A 188 -1.60 -9.15 6.63
CA THR A 188 -1.90 -10.33 7.46
C THR A 188 -1.28 -10.29 8.85
N GLU A 189 -0.31 -9.41 9.08
CA GLU A 189 0.35 -9.23 10.38
C GLU A 189 -0.33 -8.16 11.24
N LEU A 190 -1.30 -7.43 10.68
CA LEU A 190 -1.98 -6.33 11.35
C LEU A 190 -3.16 -6.82 12.18
N PRO A 191 -3.44 -6.18 13.33
CA PRO A 191 -4.71 -6.35 14.02
C PRO A 191 -5.84 -5.74 13.19
N GLY A 192 -7.06 -6.01 13.58
CA GLY A 192 -8.22 -5.46 12.90
C GLY A 192 -8.26 -3.93 12.84
N ARG A 193 -7.56 -3.24 13.76
CA ARG A 193 -7.41 -1.79 13.77
C ARG A 193 -5.98 -1.42 14.18
N CYS A 194 -5.38 -0.47 13.49
CA CYS A 194 -4.04 0.05 13.80
C CYS A 194 -3.86 1.47 13.27
N ARG A 195 -2.81 2.15 13.73
CA ARG A 195 -2.43 3.44 13.16
C ARG A 195 -1.55 3.23 11.93
N ILE A 196 -1.83 4.00 10.87
CA ILE A 196 -1.05 3.99 9.62
C ILE A 196 -0.35 5.31 9.41
N VAL A 197 0.88 5.24 8.95
CA VAL A 197 1.67 6.36 8.45
C VAL A 197 1.97 6.10 6.97
N CYS A 198 1.42 6.93 6.08
CA CYS A 198 1.70 6.94 4.65
C CYS A 198 2.57 8.16 4.35
N ALA A 199 3.84 7.96 4.01
CA ALA A 199 4.80 9.04 3.83
C ALA A 199 5.33 9.10 2.38
N PRO A 200 4.54 9.65 1.41
CA PRO A 200 4.99 9.81 0.04
C PRO A 200 6.06 10.91 -0.07
N LEU A 201 6.82 10.86 -1.17
CA LEU A 201 7.68 11.98 -1.53
C LEU A 201 6.82 13.22 -1.83
N LYS A 202 7.21 14.37 -1.27
CA LYS A 202 6.51 15.63 -1.50
C LYS A 202 6.89 16.25 -2.85
N VAL A 203 6.43 15.63 -3.93
CA VAL A 203 6.62 16.14 -5.28
C VAL A 203 5.48 17.12 -5.60
N ARG A 204 5.85 18.31 -6.09
CA ARG A 204 4.87 19.36 -6.43
C ARG A 204 3.96 18.90 -7.57
N LYS A 205 2.66 19.05 -7.39
CA LYS A 205 1.61 18.70 -8.36
C LYS A 205 1.64 17.22 -8.80
N ALA A 206 2.12 16.33 -7.95
CA ALA A 206 2.10 14.91 -8.25
C ALA A 206 0.66 14.36 -8.18
N ASN A 207 0.29 13.56 -9.15
CA ASN A 207 -1.00 12.84 -9.16
C ASN A 207 -0.96 11.53 -8.36
N GLY A 208 0.20 11.14 -7.87
CA GLY A 208 0.47 9.98 -7.04
C GLY A 208 1.98 9.82 -6.87
N GLY A 209 2.40 8.82 -6.11
CA GLY A 209 3.83 8.56 -5.95
C GLY A 209 4.17 7.41 -5.00
N PRO A 210 5.42 6.95 -5.04
CA PRO A 210 5.94 5.97 -4.11
C PRO A 210 5.68 6.39 -2.67
N VAL A 211 5.28 5.43 -1.84
CA VAL A 211 5.01 5.68 -0.43
C VAL A 211 5.62 4.60 0.45
N ARG A 212 6.24 5.00 1.58
CA ARG A 212 6.52 4.06 2.66
C ARG A 212 5.32 4.03 3.59
N VAL A 213 4.66 2.88 3.65
CA VAL A 213 3.50 2.65 4.52
C VAL A 213 3.95 1.87 5.74
N LEU A 214 3.75 2.47 6.92
CA LEU A 214 4.10 1.87 8.20
C LEU A 214 2.84 1.70 9.03
N ALA A 215 2.61 0.51 9.57
CA ALA A 215 1.59 0.29 10.57
C ALA A 215 2.21 0.30 11.97
N LEU A 216 1.63 1.09 12.86
CA LEU A 216 1.98 1.17 14.27
C LEU A 216 0.96 0.33 15.05
N VAL A 217 1.43 -0.75 15.67
CA VAL A 217 0.60 -1.73 16.39
C VAL A 217 0.96 -1.70 17.86
N ASP A 218 0.00 -1.42 18.72
CA ASP A 218 0.19 -1.46 20.17
C ASP A 218 0.34 -2.92 20.61
N GLU A 219 1.43 -3.26 21.31
CA GLU A 219 1.73 -4.65 21.72
C GLU A 219 0.71 -5.22 22.71
N ALA A 220 -0.09 -4.37 23.35
CA ALA A 220 -1.15 -4.80 24.27
C ALA A 220 -2.35 -5.45 23.55
N GLU A 221 -2.49 -5.26 22.22
CA GLU A 221 -3.58 -5.82 21.40
C GLU A 221 -3.11 -6.99 20.49
N GLY A 222 -1.81 -7.30 20.48
CA GLY A 222 -1.22 -8.34 19.63
C GLY A 222 -1.18 -9.71 20.31
N THR A 223 -1.96 -10.68 19.82
CA THR A 223 -1.69 -12.10 20.08
C THR A 223 -0.31 -12.43 19.57
N GLY A 224 0.60 -12.89 20.45
CA GLY A 224 2.01 -13.16 20.16
C GLY A 224 2.21 -14.08 18.95
N VAL A 225 2.58 -13.51 17.84
CA VAL A 225 3.20 -14.22 16.73
C VAL A 225 4.70 -13.99 16.90
N GLU A 226 5.38 -15.05 17.29
CA GLU A 226 6.84 -15.12 17.43
C GLU A 226 7.47 -14.71 16.08
N GLN A 227 8.32 -13.69 16.11
CA GLN A 227 9.06 -13.25 14.92
C GLN A 227 10.03 -14.38 14.51
N ASP A 228 9.82 -14.98 13.35
CA ASP A 228 10.77 -15.88 12.73
C ASP A 228 11.99 -15.08 12.22
N PRO A 229 13.17 -15.18 12.89
CA PRO A 229 14.37 -14.44 12.49
C PRO A 229 14.95 -14.89 11.13
N ALA A 230 14.44 -15.98 10.53
CA ALA A 230 14.93 -16.51 9.26
C ALA A 230 14.47 -15.67 8.04
N ARG A 231 13.47 -14.78 8.17
CA ARG A 231 13.00 -13.93 7.07
C ARG A 231 13.88 -12.68 6.78
N ALA A 232 14.79 -12.33 7.70
CA ALA A 232 15.66 -11.16 7.55
C ALA A 232 16.86 -11.39 6.61
N THR A 233 17.21 -12.65 6.27
CA THR A 233 18.45 -12.99 5.57
C THR A 233 18.27 -13.48 4.12
N ALA A 234 17.07 -13.56 3.59
CA ALA A 234 16.82 -14.09 2.24
C ALA A 234 17.00 -13.07 1.09
N GLY A 235 17.71 -11.95 1.31
CA GLY A 235 17.92 -10.88 0.33
C GLY A 235 19.37 -10.65 -0.12
N ALA A 236 20.33 -11.49 0.25
CA ALA A 236 21.75 -11.23 -0.06
C ALA A 236 22.47 -12.46 -0.63
N SER A 237 22.15 -12.83 -1.88
CA SER A 237 23.08 -13.62 -2.69
C SER A 237 23.07 -13.10 -4.13
N HIS A 238 23.94 -12.12 -4.38
CA HIS A 238 24.39 -11.81 -5.74
C HIS A 238 25.50 -12.83 -6.10
N PRO A 239 25.36 -13.60 -7.19
CA PRO A 239 26.51 -14.29 -7.76
C PRO A 239 27.35 -13.25 -8.51
N GLY A 240 28.56 -12.97 -7.99
CA GLY A 240 29.58 -12.24 -8.73
C GLY A 240 29.93 -13.02 -10.00
N GLY A 241 29.62 -12.48 -11.17
CA GLY A 241 30.13 -12.89 -12.45
C GLY A 241 31.43 -12.17 -12.73
N ALA A 242 32.54 -12.93 -12.71
CA ALA A 242 33.82 -12.49 -13.23
C ALA A 242 33.81 -12.55 -14.77
N SER A 243 34.32 -11.55 -15.40
CA SER A 243 35.15 -11.36 -16.59
C SER A 243 34.73 -10.16 -17.41
#